data_620892cf0d7d1ce9e57c3f5fc17754c0
#
_entry.id   620892cf0d7d1ce9e57c3f5fc17754c0
#
_cell.length_a   1.000
_cell.length_b   1.000
_cell.length_c   1.000
_cell.angle_alpha   90.00
_cell.angle_beta   90.00
_cell.angle_gamma   90.00
#
_symmetry.space_group_name_H-M   'P 1'
#
loop_
_entity.id
_entity.type
_entity.pdbx_description
1 polymer ?
#
loop_
_entity_poly.entity_id
_entity_poly.type
_entity_poly.pdbx_seq_one_letter_code
_entity_poly.pdbx_strand_id
1 'polypeptide(L)'
;MLSRKGLNMSDEFKITLAQLNATVGDLSGNNQKVMEAWEIARDERSDLIAFPEMFITGYNPQDLILKNAFQKAATSSIEQIAAACSQGPAIAIGGPFCDGDKLYNSYYILAGGKIQAVIKKHHLPNEEVFDEVRLFSSGNVDGPFQIGKMRIGSPICEDAWHSDIVETLAETGAQTLLVPNGSPYYRGKTDIRQNVMVSRVVESGLPLVYLNLVGGQDDQVFDGGSFVLNPGGELVLQLPQFEENIATCVFRKSAEGWLANTGKKSRIL
;
A
#
# COMPACT_ATOMS: atom_id res chain seq x y z
N MET A 1 -9.51 -30.59 29.90
CA MET A 1 -9.36 -30.91 28.45
C MET A 1 -10.11 -29.86 27.65
N LEU A 2 -9.44 -28.79 27.26
CA LEU A 2 -10.00 -27.76 26.36
C LEU A 2 -9.79 -28.24 24.93
N SER A 3 -10.89 -28.55 24.26
CA SER A 3 -10.96 -28.94 22.85
C SER A 3 -10.31 -27.82 21.99
N ARG A 4 -9.21 -28.12 21.30
CA ARG A 4 -8.71 -27.32 20.16
C ARG A 4 -9.75 -27.46 19.05
N LYS A 5 -10.75 -26.55 18.99
CA LYS A 5 -11.55 -26.37 17.78
C LYS A 5 -10.58 -26.08 16.65
N GLY A 6 -10.54 -26.97 15.64
CA GLY A 6 -9.75 -26.79 14.44
C GLY A 6 -10.09 -25.43 13.82
N LEU A 7 -9.08 -24.56 13.69
CA LEU A 7 -9.19 -23.32 12.93
C LEU A 7 -9.54 -23.72 11.48
N ASN A 8 -10.70 -23.33 11.03
CA ASN A 8 -11.08 -23.42 9.63
C ASN A 8 -10.14 -22.52 8.83
N MET A 9 -9.34 -23.07 7.91
CA MET A 9 -8.49 -22.28 6.98
C MET A 9 -9.30 -21.28 6.13
N SER A 10 -10.64 -21.34 6.20
CA SER A 10 -11.56 -20.43 5.50
C SER A 10 -11.61 -19.01 6.05
N ASP A 11 -11.01 -18.74 7.23
CA ASP A 11 -11.14 -17.45 7.94
C ASP A 11 -9.83 -16.67 7.99
N GLU A 12 -8.86 -17.00 7.16
CA GLU A 12 -7.59 -16.28 7.02
C GLU A 12 -7.54 -15.46 5.73
N PHE A 13 -6.85 -14.32 5.79
CA PHE A 13 -6.46 -13.49 4.64
C PHE A 13 -5.03 -13.01 4.86
N LYS A 14 -4.18 -13.14 3.84
CA LYS A 14 -2.76 -12.83 3.95
C LYS A 14 -2.39 -11.65 3.08
N ILE A 15 -1.75 -10.64 3.69
CA ILE A 15 -1.18 -9.49 2.98
C ILE A 15 0.34 -9.54 3.11
N THR A 16 1.03 -9.58 1.97
CA THR A 16 2.48 -9.40 1.91
C THR A 16 2.78 -7.92 1.70
N LEU A 17 3.62 -7.36 2.56
CA LEU A 17 4.12 -5.99 2.50
C LEU A 17 5.47 -6.00 1.82
N ALA A 18 5.62 -5.27 0.71
CA ALA A 18 6.87 -5.11 -0.02
C ALA A 18 7.47 -3.72 0.26
N GLN A 19 8.18 -3.58 1.38
CA GLN A 19 8.96 -2.39 1.70
C GLN A 19 10.23 -2.40 0.89
N LEU A 20 10.21 -1.79 -0.30
CA LEU A 20 11.29 -1.84 -1.27
C LEU A 20 11.71 -0.44 -1.73
N ASN A 21 12.92 -0.35 -2.26
CA ASN A 21 13.50 0.86 -2.85
C ASN A 21 13.15 0.93 -4.35
N ALA A 22 12.19 1.77 -4.70
CA ALA A 22 11.89 2.07 -6.10
C ALA A 22 12.81 3.19 -6.61
N THR A 23 13.44 2.98 -7.76
CA THR A 23 14.28 3.98 -8.41
C THR A 23 13.46 4.87 -9.32
N VAL A 24 13.56 6.19 -9.15
CA VAL A 24 12.84 7.15 -9.99
C VAL A 24 13.26 7.01 -11.45
N GLY A 25 12.27 6.85 -12.35
CA GLY A 25 12.46 6.73 -13.79
C GLY A 25 12.84 5.33 -14.29
N ASP A 26 13.26 4.42 -13.42
CA ASP A 26 13.61 3.05 -13.80
C ASP A 26 12.39 2.12 -13.80
N LEU A 27 11.51 2.28 -14.77
CA LEU A 27 10.32 1.44 -14.89
C LEU A 27 10.66 -0.06 -15.01
N SER A 28 11.77 -0.40 -15.70
CA SER A 28 12.18 -1.78 -15.92
C SER A 28 12.68 -2.43 -14.62
N GLY A 29 13.58 -1.75 -13.88
CA GLY A 29 14.08 -2.26 -12.62
C GLY A 29 13.00 -2.33 -11.53
N ASN A 30 12.12 -1.35 -11.46
CA ASN A 30 10.99 -1.39 -10.55
C ASN A 30 10.02 -2.52 -10.88
N ASN A 31 9.75 -2.77 -12.18
CA ASN A 31 8.94 -3.90 -12.64
C ASN A 31 9.58 -5.25 -12.22
N GLN A 32 10.90 -5.39 -12.42
CA GLN A 32 11.62 -6.60 -11.99
C GLN A 32 11.46 -6.85 -10.49
N LYS A 33 11.62 -5.81 -9.65
CA LYS A 33 11.39 -5.91 -8.19
C LYS A 33 9.96 -6.34 -7.86
N VAL A 34 8.96 -5.83 -8.60
CA VAL A 34 7.56 -6.26 -8.43
C VAL A 34 7.42 -7.75 -8.71
N MET A 35 8.00 -8.26 -9.79
CA MET A 35 7.91 -9.66 -10.17
C MET A 35 8.59 -10.57 -9.14
N GLU A 36 9.80 -10.21 -8.68
CA GLU A 36 10.54 -10.97 -7.67
C GLU A 36 9.76 -11.03 -6.33
N ALA A 37 9.23 -9.90 -5.88
CA ALA A 37 8.43 -9.82 -4.67
C ALA A 37 7.10 -10.60 -4.79
N TRP A 38 6.48 -10.56 -5.98
CA TRP A 38 5.24 -11.31 -6.25
C TRP A 38 5.46 -12.82 -6.17
N GLU A 39 6.60 -13.34 -6.68
CA GLU A 39 6.97 -14.75 -6.53
C GLU A 39 7.08 -15.15 -5.05
N ILE A 40 7.70 -14.31 -4.21
CA ILE A 40 7.76 -14.53 -2.75
C ILE A 40 6.36 -14.60 -2.15
N ALA A 41 5.48 -13.65 -2.50
CA ALA A 41 4.11 -13.64 -2.00
C ALA A 41 3.31 -14.88 -2.46
N ARG A 42 3.55 -15.36 -3.68
CA ARG A 42 2.95 -16.58 -4.22
C ARG A 42 3.40 -17.81 -3.43
N ASP A 43 4.68 -17.93 -3.12
CA ASP A 43 5.24 -19.03 -2.32
C ASP A 43 4.69 -19.02 -0.88
N GLU A 44 4.47 -17.83 -0.29
CA GLU A 44 3.81 -17.66 1.02
C GLU A 44 2.28 -17.89 0.95
N ARG A 45 1.72 -18.10 -0.24
CA ARG A 45 0.27 -18.24 -0.50
C ARG A 45 -0.50 -17.04 0.02
N SER A 46 -0.01 -15.86 -0.29
CA SER A 46 -0.69 -14.62 0.06
C SER A 46 -1.92 -14.39 -0.83
N ASP A 47 -2.92 -13.69 -0.32
CA ASP A 47 -4.08 -13.25 -1.08
C ASP A 47 -3.79 -11.94 -1.83
N LEU A 48 -2.94 -11.09 -1.23
CA LEU A 48 -2.55 -9.78 -1.74
C LEU A 48 -1.07 -9.52 -1.45
N ILE A 49 -0.36 -8.94 -2.41
CA ILE A 49 0.91 -8.23 -2.18
C ILE A 49 0.71 -6.75 -2.40
N ALA A 50 1.21 -5.93 -1.48
CA ALA A 50 1.13 -4.49 -1.53
C ALA A 50 2.51 -3.87 -1.72
N PHE A 51 2.58 -2.85 -2.59
CA PHE A 51 3.73 -2.00 -2.85
C PHE A 51 3.45 -0.57 -2.40
N PRO A 52 4.46 0.25 -2.10
CA PRO A 52 4.29 1.64 -1.70
C PRO A 52 3.64 2.54 -2.76
N GLU A 53 3.36 3.77 -2.35
CA GLU A 53 2.89 4.87 -3.22
C GLU A 53 3.85 5.10 -4.38
N MET A 54 3.32 5.34 -5.60
CA MET A 54 4.07 5.63 -6.83
C MET A 54 5.24 4.67 -7.14
N PHE A 55 5.15 3.43 -6.67
CA PHE A 55 6.26 2.46 -6.72
C PHE A 55 6.77 2.21 -8.13
N ILE A 56 5.86 2.14 -9.14
CA ILE A 56 6.27 1.83 -10.51
C ILE A 56 7.18 2.90 -11.12
N THR A 57 6.97 4.17 -10.76
CA THR A 57 7.75 5.32 -11.26
C THR A 57 8.89 5.70 -10.34
N GLY A 58 8.89 5.20 -9.10
CA GLY A 58 9.62 5.78 -7.98
C GLY A 58 8.96 7.08 -7.50
N TYR A 59 9.23 7.46 -6.25
CA TYR A 59 8.71 8.67 -5.61
C TYR A 59 9.87 9.54 -5.10
N ASN A 60 9.90 10.82 -5.39
CA ASN A 60 8.98 11.67 -6.12
C ASN A 60 9.49 11.86 -7.57
N PRO A 61 8.70 11.55 -8.62
CA PRO A 61 9.16 11.62 -10.00
C PRO A 61 9.30 13.05 -10.54
N GLN A 62 8.94 14.07 -9.76
CA GLN A 62 9.03 15.48 -10.11
C GLN A 62 8.47 15.76 -11.53
N ASP A 63 9.12 16.63 -12.30
CA ASP A 63 8.69 17.00 -13.66
C ASP A 63 8.75 15.85 -14.67
N LEU A 64 9.40 14.74 -14.35
CA LEU A 64 9.42 13.56 -15.19
C LEU A 64 7.99 13.03 -15.43
N ILE A 65 7.13 13.11 -14.39
CA ILE A 65 5.75 12.63 -14.49
C ILE A 65 4.89 13.42 -15.46
N LEU A 66 5.27 14.65 -15.80
CA LEU A 66 4.56 15.50 -16.76
C LEU A 66 4.86 15.11 -18.24
N LYS A 67 5.80 14.20 -18.47
CA LYS A 67 6.13 13.72 -19.82
C LYS A 67 5.14 12.65 -20.25
N ASN A 68 4.33 12.93 -21.27
CA ASN A 68 3.32 11.99 -21.78
C ASN A 68 3.90 10.62 -22.16
N ALA A 69 5.12 10.58 -22.70
CA ALA A 69 5.79 9.32 -23.03
C ALA A 69 6.08 8.49 -21.78
N PHE A 70 6.49 9.13 -20.67
CA PHE A 70 6.75 8.46 -19.39
C PHE A 70 5.46 7.95 -18.74
N GLN A 71 4.39 8.76 -18.76
CA GLN A 71 3.07 8.35 -18.27
C GLN A 71 2.57 7.09 -19.00
N LYS A 72 2.63 7.09 -20.34
CA LYS A 72 2.24 5.95 -21.18
C LYS A 72 3.08 4.70 -20.88
N ALA A 73 4.39 4.88 -20.72
CA ALA A 73 5.30 3.78 -20.38
C ALA A 73 5.00 3.19 -18.99
N ALA A 74 4.72 4.03 -17.99
CA ALA A 74 4.34 3.60 -16.66
C ALA A 74 3.00 2.82 -16.66
N THR A 75 1.99 3.32 -17.38
CA THR A 75 0.71 2.61 -17.53
C THR A 75 0.91 1.26 -18.23
N SER A 76 1.69 1.22 -19.32
CA SER A 76 2.00 -0.04 -20.01
C SER A 76 2.75 -1.03 -19.12
N SER A 77 3.65 -0.54 -18.27
CA SER A 77 4.34 -1.38 -17.28
C SER A 77 3.36 -2.03 -16.28
N ILE A 78 2.39 -1.28 -15.77
CA ILE A 78 1.34 -1.80 -14.87
C ILE A 78 0.47 -2.84 -15.59
N GLU A 79 0.08 -2.61 -16.85
CA GLU A 79 -0.68 -3.56 -17.66
C GLU A 79 0.09 -4.87 -17.89
N GLN A 80 1.40 -4.78 -18.16
CA GLN A 80 2.29 -5.93 -18.31
C GLN A 80 2.40 -6.74 -17.02
N ILE A 81 2.56 -6.07 -15.86
CA ILE A 81 2.55 -6.73 -14.55
C ILE A 81 1.21 -7.45 -14.33
N ALA A 82 0.09 -6.79 -14.59
CA ALA A 82 -1.23 -7.40 -14.44
C ALA A 82 -1.36 -8.67 -15.28
N ALA A 83 -0.96 -8.63 -16.54
CA ALA A 83 -1.03 -9.78 -17.45
C ALA A 83 -0.10 -10.93 -17.01
N ALA A 84 1.13 -10.62 -16.58
CA ALA A 84 2.11 -11.60 -16.13
C ALA A 84 1.68 -12.29 -14.82
N CYS A 85 1.05 -11.55 -13.90
CA CYS A 85 0.62 -12.03 -12.59
C CYS A 85 -0.85 -12.50 -12.57
N SER A 86 -1.31 -13.15 -13.63
CA SER A 86 -2.70 -13.57 -13.77
C SER A 86 -3.14 -14.71 -12.84
N GLN A 87 -2.19 -15.52 -12.35
CA GLN A 87 -2.42 -16.68 -11.47
C GLN A 87 -1.61 -16.53 -10.18
N GLY A 88 -2.26 -16.19 -9.09
CA GLY A 88 -1.59 -16.00 -7.79
C GLY A 88 -2.18 -14.84 -6.98
N PRO A 89 -1.40 -14.27 -6.04
CA PRO A 89 -1.87 -13.16 -5.23
C PRO A 89 -2.21 -11.94 -6.08
N ALA A 90 -3.26 -11.21 -5.68
CA ALA A 90 -3.53 -9.89 -6.21
C ALA A 90 -2.37 -8.93 -5.91
N ILE A 91 -2.24 -7.88 -6.70
CA ILE A 91 -1.21 -6.84 -6.50
C ILE A 91 -1.91 -5.51 -6.25
N ALA A 92 -1.43 -4.79 -5.22
CA ALA A 92 -1.78 -3.40 -5.00
C ALA A 92 -0.52 -2.53 -5.14
N ILE A 93 -0.48 -1.60 -6.11
CA ILE A 93 0.74 -0.88 -6.49
C ILE A 93 0.47 0.57 -6.87
N GLY A 94 1.34 1.47 -6.38
CA GLY A 94 1.29 2.90 -6.69
C GLY A 94 1.84 3.24 -8.07
N GLY A 95 1.15 4.14 -8.77
CA GLY A 95 1.57 4.65 -10.08
C GLY A 95 0.66 5.77 -10.60
N PRO A 96 1.07 6.47 -11.67
CA PRO A 96 0.28 7.55 -12.25
C PRO A 96 -0.93 7.00 -13.01
N PHE A 97 -2.05 7.71 -12.94
CA PHE A 97 -3.24 7.44 -13.74
C PHE A 97 -3.67 8.68 -14.50
N CYS A 98 -3.86 8.54 -15.81
CA CYS A 98 -4.34 9.61 -16.69
C CYS A 98 -5.81 9.39 -17.01
N ASP A 99 -6.63 10.42 -16.84
CA ASP A 99 -8.05 10.44 -17.22
C ASP A 99 -8.35 11.75 -17.95
N GLY A 100 -8.42 11.68 -19.27
CA GLY A 100 -8.44 12.87 -20.13
C GLY A 100 -7.19 13.71 -19.93
N ASP A 101 -7.36 14.98 -19.58
CA ASP A 101 -6.27 15.93 -19.33
C ASP A 101 -5.78 15.93 -17.86
N LYS A 102 -6.35 15.07 -17.02
CA LYS A 102 -6.01 14.99 -15.59
C LYS A 102 -5.03 13.87 -15.32
N LEU A 103 -4.03 14.16 -14.51
CA LEU A 103 -3.07 13.21 -14.01
C LEU A 103 -3.29 13.02 -12.50
N TYR A 104 -3.30 11.77 -12.04
CA TYR A 104 -3.53 11.42 -10.65
C TYR A 104 -2.38 10.60 -10.08
N ASN A 105 -2.02 10.84 -8.81
CA ASN A 105 -1.32 9.88 -7.99
C ASN A 105 -2.33 8.79 -7.60
N SER A 106 -2.08 7.54 -7.96
CA SER A 106 -3.09 6.49 -7.86
C SER A 106 -2.53 5.17 -7.36
N TYR A 107 -3.42 4.33 -6.88
CA TYR A 107 -3.13 3.00 -6.40
C TYR A 107 -3.95 1.98 -7.20
N TYR A 108 -3.25 1.13 -7.93
CA TYR A 108 -3.84 0.12 -8.81
C TYR A 108 -4.03 -1.19 -8.09
N ILE A 109 -5.17 -1.82 -8.32
CA ILE A 109 -5.49 -3.16 -7.84
C ILE A 109 -5.53 -4.10 -9.04
N LEU A 110 -4.58 -5.03 -9.08
CA LEU A 110 -4.40 -5.97 -10.18
C LEU A 110 -4.79 -7.37 -9.72
N ALA A 111 -5.69 -8.04 -10.42
CA ALA A 111 -6.05 -9.42 -10.11
C ALA A 111 -6.61 -10.13 -11.36
N GLY A 112 -6.32 -11.43 -11.50
CA GLY A 112 -6.82 -12.24 -12.60
C GLY A 112 -6.40 -11.73 -13.99
N GLY A 113 -5.19 -11.21 -14.09
CA GLY A 113 -4.62 -10.77 -15.36
C GLY A 113 -5.03 -9.37 -15.83
N LYS A 114 -5.67 -8.57 -15.00
CA LYS A 114 -6.19 -7.25 -15.37
C LYS A 114 -6.22 -6.26 -14.20
N ILE A 115 -6.34 -4.98 -14.52
CA ILE A 115 -6.62 -3.92 -13.56
C ILE A 115 -8.09 -4.05 -13.13
N GLN A 116 -8.31 -4.27 -11.82
CA GLN A 116 -9.65 -4.41 -11.23
C GLN A 116 -10.20 -3.07 -10.73
N ALA A 117 -9.32 -2.23 -10.17
CA ALA A 117 -9.67 -0.91 -9.66
C ALA A 117 -8.46 0.03 -9.74
N VAL A 118 -8.73 1.33 -9.77
CA VAL A 118 -7.75 2.40 -9.63
C VAL A 118 -8.30 3.38 -8.60
N ILE A 119 -7.59 3.51 -7.47
CA ILE A 119 -7.91 4.45 -6.41
C ILE A 119 -7.09 5.71 -6.66
N LYS A 120 -7.74 6.87 -6.64
CA LYS A 120 -7.10 8.17 -6.86
C LYS A 120 -6.89 8.88 -5.53
N LYS A 121 -5.68 9.38 -5.29
CA LYS A 121 -5.38 10.17 -4.09
C LYS A 121 -6.25 11.43 -4.05
N HIS A 122 -6.86 11.69 -2.89
CA HIS A 122 -7.75 12.81 -2.66
C HIS A 122 -7.00 14.02 -2.12
N HIS A 123 -6.32 13.87 -0.98
CA HIS A 123 -5.52 14.91 -0.35
C HIS A 123 -4.12 14.93 -0.94
N LEU A 124 -3.75 16.05 -1.55
CA LEU A 124 -2.45 16.27 -2.18
C LEU A 124 -1.60 17.15 -1.27
N PRO A 125 -0.50 16.63 -0.68
CA PRO A 125 0.37 17.43 0.15
C PRO A 125 1.07 18.51 -0.69
N ASN A 126 1.16 19.71 -0.13
CA ASN A 126 1.76 20.87 -0.77
C ASN A 126 2.58 21.70 0.22
N GLU A 127 3.16 21.03 1.21
CA GLU A 127 3.97 21.62 2.27
C GLU A 127 5.32 20.91 2.37
N GLU A 128 6.31 21.56 2.95
CA GLU A 128 7.67 21.05 3.13
C GLU A 128 8.32 20.64 1.78
N VAL A 129 8.57 19.36 1.59
CA VAL A 129 9.19 18.78 0.37
C VAL A 129 8.17 18.37 -0.69
N PHE A 130 6.88 18.53 -0.42
CA PHE A 130 5.80 18.10 -1.30
C PHE A 130 5.29 19.25 -2.16
N ASP A 131 5.07 18.96 -3.45
CA ASP A 131 4.48 19.86 -4.45
C ASP A 131 3.52 19.06 -5.35
N GLU A 132 2.67 18.22 -4.72
CA GLU A 132 1.80 17.34 -5.49
C GLU A 132 0.66 18.08 -6.20
N VAL A 133 0.20 19.20 -5.65
CA VAL A 133 -0.84 20.04 -6.27
C VAL A 133 -0.42 20.56 -7.66
N ARG A 134 0.88 20.78 -7.88
CA ARG A 134 1.42 21.18 -9.19
C ARG A 134 1.41 20.04 -10.21
N LEU A 135 1.55 18.79 -9.73
CA LEU A 135 1.76 17.61 -10.57
C LEU A 135 0.47 16.83 -10.81
N PHE A 136 -0.39 16.75 -9.82
CA PHE A 136 -1.56 15.86 -9.81
C PHE A 136 -2.86 16.62 -9.56
N SER A 137 -3.94 16.01 -10.03
CA SER A 137 -5.30 16.41 -9.69
C SER A 137 -5.80 15.63 -8.48
N SER A 138 -6.56 16.28 -7.60
CA SER A 138 -7.28 15.60 -6.53
C SER A 138 -8.33 14.64 -7.10
N GLY A 139 -8.33 13.39 -6.61
CA GLY A 139 -9.33 12.37 -6.94
C GLY A 139 -10.60 12.50 -6.09
N ASN A 140 -11.65 11.81 -6.49
CA ASN A 140 -12.78 11.57 -5.59
C ASN A 140 -12.39 10.54 -4.54
N VAL A 141 -13.10 10.51 -3.42
CA VAL A 141 -12.95 9.45 -2.43
C VAL A 141 -13.58 8.17 -2.98
N ASP A 142 -12.74 7.21 -3.33
CA ASP A 142 -13.18 5.91 -3.81
C ASP A 142 -13.53 4.99 -2.62
N GLY A 143 -14.55 4.14 -2.79
CA GLY A 143 -14.92 3.15 -1.79
C GLY A 143 -13.90 1.99 -1.70
N PRO A 144 -14.06 1.09 -0.71
CA PRO A 144 -13.16 -0.05 -0.55
C PRO A 144 -13.28 -1.04 -1.72
N PHE A 145 -12.13 -1.57 -2.16
CA PHE A 145 -12.07 -2.64 -3.15
C PHE A 145 -12.16 -4.03 -2.48
N GLN A 146 -12.51 -5.05 -3.27
CA GLN A 146 -12.67 -6.42 -2.80
C GLN A 146 -11.58 -7.33 -3.35
N ILE A 147 -10.86 -8.03 -2.47
CA ILE A 147 -10.01 -9.17 -2.83
C ILE A 147 -10.47 -10.41 -2.04
N GLY A 148 -10.87 -11.43 -2.75
CA GLY A 148 -11.44 -12.62 -2.09
C GLY A 148 -12.57 -12.27 -1.13
N LYS A 149 -12.35 -12.50 0.15
CA LYS A 149 -13.34 -12.28 1.21
C LYS A 149 -13.14 -10.98 2.01
N MET A 150 -12.09 -10.19 1.70
CA MET A 150 -11.77 -8.97 2.44
C MET A 150 -12.05 -7.73 1.60
N ARG A 151 -12.73 -6.74 2.20
CA ARG A 151 -12.92 -5.39 1.65
C ARG A 151 -11.87 -4.47 2.25
N ILE A 152 -11.06 -3.86 1.39
CA ILE A 152 -9.89 -3.07 1.77
C ILE A 152 -10.10 -1.63 1.37
N GLY A 153 -10.05 -0.72 2.34
CA GLY A 153 -9.96 0.71 2.08
C GLY A 153 -8.50 1.11 1.89
N SER A 154 -8.19 1.91 0.88
CA SER A 154 -6.81 2.33 0.64
C SER A 154 -6.68 3.85 0.56
N PRO A 155 -6.59 4.53 1.72
CA PRO A 155 -6.20 5.93 1.76
C PRO A 155 -4.71 6.04 1.41
N ILE A 156 -4.36 6.87 0.41
CA ILE A 156 -3.00 6.98 -0.10
C ILE A 156 -2.26 8.07 0.67
N CYS A 157 -1.25 7.67 1.46
CA CYS A 157 -0.32 8.54 2.18
C CYS A 157 -1.04 9.67 2.94
N GLU A 158 -1.08 10.89 2.38
CA GLU A 158 -1.73 12.07 2.97
C GLU A 158 -3.20 11.85 3.30
N ASP A 159 -3.93 11.06 2.50
CA ASP A 159 -5.33 10.73 2.78
C ASP A 159 -5.53 10.15 4.19
N ALA A 160 -4.59 9.35 4.68
CA ALA A 160 -4.67 8.73 6.00
C ALA A 160 -4.37 9.71 7.15
N TRP A 161 -3.84 10.90 6.88
CA TRP A 161 -3.65 11.94 7.89
C TRP A 161 -4.94 12.66 8.22
N HIS A 162 -5.94 12.58 7.34
CA HIS A 162 -7.25 13.17 7.48
C HIS A 162 -8.30 12.14 7.87
N SER A 163 -9.17 12.47 8.84
CA SER A 163 -10.19 11.55 9.35
C SER A 163 -11.29 11.26 8.34
N ASP A 164 -11.67 12.27 7.53
CA ASP A 164 -12.77 12.23 6.57
C ASP A 164 -12.69 11.06 5.58
N ILE A 165 -11.49 10.79 5.05
CA ILE A 165 -11.26 9.67 4.13
C ILE A 165 -11.41 8.33 4.85
N VAL A 166 -10.82 8.19 6.03
CA VAL A 166 -10.86 6.93 6.79
C VAL A 166 -12.28 6.65 7.29
N GLU A 167 -13.01 7.67 7.75
CA GLU A 167 -14.42 7.56 8.14
C GLU A 167 -15.28 7.12 6.94
N THR A 168 -15.12 7.77 5.78
CA THR A 168 -15.84 7.39 4.55
C THR A 168 -15.58 5.94 4.16
N LEU A 169 -14.31 5.49 4.23
CA LEU A 169 -13.96 4.10 3.92
C LEU A 169 -14.58 3.12 4.92
N ALA A 170 -14.57 3.44 6.21
CA ALA A 170 -15.19 2.61 7.25
C ALA A 170 -16.71 2.51 7.05
N GLU A 171 -17.39 3.64 6.85
CA GLU A 171 -18.85 3.73 6.64
C GLU A 171 -19.29 3.00 5.35
N THR A 172 -18.45 3.02 4.31
CA THR A 172 -18.71 2.31 3.05
C THR A 172 -18.34 0.84 3.09
N GLY A 173 -17.89 0.34 4.26
CA GLY A 173 -17.75 -1.08 4.57
C GLY A 173 -16.35 -1.64 4.35
N ALA A 174 -15.31 -0.85 4.48
CA ALA A 174 -13.94 -1.36 4.61
C ALA A 174 -13.85 -2.27 5.84
N GLN A 175 -13.00 -3.28 5.77
CA GLN A 175 -12.74 -4.24 6.83
C GLN A 175 -11.28 -4.19 7.32
N THR A 176 -10.42 -3.55 6.56
CA THR A 176 -9.04 -3.20 6.88
C THR A 176 -8.64 -1.98 6.06
N LEU A 177 -7.64 -1.27 6.53
CA LEU A 177 -7.02 -0.15 5.82
C LEU A 177 -5.64 -0.55 5.32
N LEU A 178 -5.35 -0.25 4.06
CA LEU A 178 -4.04 -0.39 3.44
C LEU A 178 -3.56 0.99 3.00
N VAL A 179 -2.54 1.51 3.68
CA VAL A 179 -2.02 2.87 3.50
C VAL A 179 -0.66 2.81 2.81
N PRO A 180 -0.58 2.92 1.47
CA PRO A 180 0.67 3.02 0.75
C PRO A 180 1.25 4.44 0.88
N ASN A 181 2.57 4.53 1.12
CA ASN A 181 3.24 5.79 1.41
C ASN A 181 4.55 5.97 0.64
N GLY A 182 4.84 7.24 0.30
CA GLY A 182 6.14 7.78 -0.02
C GLY A 182 6.52 8.85 1.02
N SER A 183 6.50 8.47 2.30
CA SER A 183 6.68 9.41 3.40
C SER A 183 8.15 9.56 3.76
N PRO A 184 8.78 10.74 3.56
CA PRO A 184 10.19 10.97 3.81
C PRO A 184 10.51 10.98 5.30
N TYR A 185 11.76 10.62 5.60
CA TYR A 185 12.31 10.60 6.94
C TYR A 185 12.73 12.00 7.40
N TYR A 186 12.39 12.31 8.63
CA TYR A 186 13.07 13.30 9.47
C TYR A 186 13.05 12.84 10.94
N ARG A 187 13.92 13.44 11.77
CA ARG A 187 14.02 13.04 13.18
C ARG A 187 12.66 13.16 13.89
N GLY A 188 12.19 12.05 14.51
CA GLY A 188 10.91 11.97 15.22
C GLY A 188 9.70 11.68 14.34
N LYS A 189 9.85 11.54 13.00
CA LYS A 189 8.72 11.27 12.09
C LYS A 189 8.02 9.93 12.40
N THR A 190 8.77 8.93 12.85
CA THR A 190 8.23 7.61 13.15
C THR A 190 7.14 7.67 14.21
N ASP A 191 7.39 8.38 15.32
CA ASP A 191 6.43 8.53 16.41
C ASP A 191 5.17 9.29 15.93
N ILE A 192 5.37 10.32 15.10
CA ILE A 192 4.27 11.11 14.53
C ILE A 192 3.40 10.22 13.64
N ARG A 193 4.00 9.45 12.70
CA ARG A 193 3.28 8.50 11.84
C ARG A 193 2.46 7.51 12.66
N GLN A 194 3.09 6.88 13.66
CA GLN A 194 2.42 5.90 14.50
C GLN A 194 1.25 6.52 15.26
N ASN A 195 1.43 7.69 15.88
CA ASN A 195 0.37 8.38 16.62
C ASN A 195 -0.82 8.74 15.72
N VAL A 196 -0.57 9.24 14.52
CA VAL A 196 -1.65 9.55 13.56
C VAL A 196 -2.38 8.27 13.16
N MET A 197 -1.66 7.20 12.82
CA MET A 197 -2.29 5.94 12.41
C MET A 197 -3.02 5.25 13.58
N VAL A 198 -2.52 5.36 14.82
CA VAL A 198 -3.24 4.92 16.02
C VAL A 198 -4.57 5.66 16.16
N SER A 199 -4.60 6.97 15.91
CA SER A 199 -5.87 7.72 15.90
C SER A 199 -6.83 7.15 14.84
N ARG A 200 -6.34 6.87 13.64
CA ARG A 200 -7.17 6.29 12.55
C ARG A 200 -7.76 4.92 12.90
N VAL A 201 -6.98 4.02 13.53
CA VAL A 201 -7.52 2.70 13.92
C VAL A 201 -8.46 2.78 15.12
N VAL A 202 -8.27 3.74 16.03
CA VAL A 202 -9.19 3.97 17.16
C VAL A 202 -10.52 4.53 16.66
N GLU A 203 -10.49 5.50 15.75
CA GLU A 203 -11.69 6.14 15.17
C GLU A 203 -12.50 5.17 14.29
N SER A 204 -11.83 4.42 13.43
CA SER A 204 -12.49 3.51 12.48
C SER A 204 -12.83 2.14 13.05
N GLY A 205 -12.15 1.70 14.10
CA GLY A 205 -12.23 0.33 14.61
C GLY A 205 -11.66 -0.73 13.65
N LEU A 206 -10.87 -0.32 12.64
CA LEU A 206 -10.33 -1.21 11.61
C LEU A 206 -8.84 -1.47 11.84
N PRO A 207 -8.33 -2.69 11.55
CA PRO A 207 -6.89 -2.91 11.47
C PRO A 207 -6.30 -2.16 10.29
N LEU A 208 -5.02 -1.76 10.40
CA LEU A 208 -4.35 -0.91 9.43
C LEU A 208 -2.97 -1.45 9.08
N VAL A 209 -2.67 -1.49 7.79
CA VAL A 209 -1.33 -1.73 7.22
C VAL A 209 -0.78 -0.40 6.74
N TYR A 210 0.30 0.08 7.36
CA TYR A 210 1.08 1.22 6.90
C TYR A 210 2.30 0.71 6.13
N LEU A 211 2.37 0.96 4.84
CA LEU A 211 3.46 0.50 3.97
C LEU A 211 4.21 1.70 3.39
N ASN A 212 5.49 1.84 3.71
CA ASN A 212 6.31 2.95 3.28
C ASN A 212 7.43 2.52 2.33
N LEU A 213 7.86 3.44 1.45
CA LEU A 213 9.08 3.31 0.68
C LEU A 213 10.31 3.25 1.59
N VAL A 214 11.38 2.64 1.10
CA VAL A 214 12.73 2.74 1.66
C VAL A 214 13.69 3.19 0.55
N GLY A 215 14.76 3.92 0.90
CA GLY A 215 15.77 4.37 -0.05
C GLY A 215 16.00 5.87 -0.01
N GLY A 216 16.47 6.43 -1.11
CA GLY A 216 16.73 7.86 -1.23
C GLY A 216 16.55 8.35 -2.66
N GLN A 217 16.07 9.59 -2.79
CA GLN A 217 15.89 10.27 -4.05
C GLN A 217 16.19 11.77 -3.86
N ASP A 218 17.16 12.28 -4.61
CA ASP A 218 17.69 13.64 -4.46
C ASP A 218 18.09 13.93 -3.00
N ASP A 219 17.48 14.91 -2.35
CA ASP A 219 17.68 15.27 -0.95
C ASP A 219 16.69 14.60 0.02
N GLN A 220 15.82 13.70 -0.48
CA GLN A 220 14.85 12.98 0.32
C GLN A 220 15.33 11.56 0.66
N VAL A 221 15.13 11.17 1.91
CA VAL A 221 15.39 9.82 2.40
C VAL A 221 14.08 9.20 2.88
N PHE A 222 13.84 7.97 2.47
CA PHE A 222 12.70 7.17 2.91
C PHE A 222 13.19 6.06 3.82
N ASP A 223 12.69 6.03 5.02
CA ASP A 223 13.17 5.12 6.06
C ASP A 223 12.45 3.76 6.10
N GLY A 224 11.43 3.55 5.30
CA GLY A 224 10.61 2.36 5.44
C GLY A 224 9.86 2.37 6.78
N GLY A 225 10.21 1.46 7.69
CA GLY A 225 9.60 1.37 9.00
C GLY A 225 8.11 1.05 8.94
N SER A 226 7.68 0.31 7.91
CA SER A 226 6.29 -0.11 7.72
C SER A 226 5.78 -0.90 8.92
N PHE A 227 4.48 -0.80 9.20
CA PHE A 227 3.91 -1.46 10.37
C PHE A 227 2.44 -1.87 10.17
N VAL A 228 1.96 -2.74 11.06
CA VAL A 228 0.56 -3.17 11.11
C VAL A 228 0.01 -2.93 12.50
N LEU A 229 -1.15 -2.31 12.57
CA LEU A 229 -1.90 -2.05 13.79
C LEU A 229 -3.20 -2.83 13.80
N ASN A 230 -3.58 -3.34 14.97
CA ASN A 230 -4.94 -3.82 15.24
C ASN A 230 -5.84 -2.67 15.75
N PRO A 231 -7.17 -2.84 15.73
CA PRO A 231 -8.09 -1.94 16.40
C PRO A 231 -7.64 -1.67 17.85
N GLY A 232 -7.75 -0.40 18.29
CA GLY A 232 -7.25 0.01 19.59
C GLY A 232 -5.76 0.41 19.62
N GLY A 233 -5.04 0.31 18.49
CA GLY A 233 -3.66 0.80 18.36
C GLY A 233 -2.59 -0.21 18.75
N GLU A 234 -2.92 -1.49 18.89
CA GLU A 234 -1.94 -2.56 19.14
C GLU A 234 -1.01 -2.72 17.93
N LEU A 235 0.30 -2.57 18.15
CA LEU A 235 1.34 -2.80 17.14
C LEU A 235 1.59 -4.31 16.99
N VAL A 236 1.24 -4.86 15.83
CA VAL A 236 1.35 -6.30 15.52
C VAL A 236 2.64 -6.64 14.78
N LEU A 237 3.01 -5.80 13.84
CA LEU A 237 4.20 -5.98 13.00
C LEU A 237 4.89 -4.63 12.82
N GLN A 238 6.22 -4.62 12.91
CA GLN A 238 7.07 -3.49 12.56
C GLN A 238 8.20 -3.99 11.69
N LEU A 239 8.38 -3.42 10.50
CA LEU A 239 9.52 -3.69 9.64
C LEU A 239 10.70 -2.77 10.03
N PRO A 240 11.94 -3.18 9.72
CA PRO A 240 13.12 -2.38 10.00
C PRO A 240 13.11 -1.06 9.24
N GLN A 241 13.81 -0.07 9.77
CA GLN A 241 14.09 1.18 9.07
C GLN A 241 15.35 1.03 8.21
N PHE A 242 15.39 1.74 7.08
CA PHE A 242 16.53 1.84 6.15
C PHE A 242 16.97 0.52 5.51
N GLU A 243 16.08 -0.47 5.49
CA GLU A 243 16.33 -1.78 4.89
C GLU A 243 15.16 -2.19 3.98
N GLU A 244 15.46 -2.79 2.84
CA GLU A 244 14.44 -3.49 2.05
C GLU A 244 13.96 -4.72 2.81
N ASN A 245 12.65 -4.92 2.86
CA ASN A 245 12.08 -6.05 3.59
C ASN A 245 10.73 -6.48 3.01
N ILE A 246 10.53 -7.79 2.93
CA ILE A 246 9.24 -8.38 2.54
C ILE A 246 8.73 -9.22 3.70
N ALA A 247 7.52 -8.91 4.17
CA ALA A 247 6.90 -9.64 5.28
C ALA A 247 5.42 -9.92 5.00
N THR A 248 4.95 -11.09 5.42
CA THR A 248 3.55 -11.49 5.29
C THR A 248 2.86 -11.40 6.64
N CYS A 249 1.78 -10.62 6.68
CA CYS A 249 0.88 -10.52 7.83
C CYS A 249 -0.38 -11.35 7.57
N VAL A 250 -0.82 -12.10 8.59
CA VAL A 250 -2.00 -12.96 8.52
C VAL A 250 -3.15 -12.29 9.26
N PHE A 251 -4.24 -12.02 8.57
CA PHE A 251 -5.47 -11.52 9.15
C PHE A 251 -6.42 -12.71 9.41
N ARG A 252 -7.04 -12.73 10.58
CA ARG A 252 -8.04 -13.72 10.95
C ARG A 252 -9.36 -13.06 11.29
N LYS A 253 -10.43 -13.63 10.78
CA LYS A 253 -11.77 -13.14 11.07
C LYS A 253 -12.20 -13.57 12.47
N SER A 254 -12.61 -12.60 13.28
CA SER A 254 -13.20 -12.79 14.60
C SER A 254 -14.68 -12.36 14.60
N ALA A 255 -15.33 -12.47 15.75
CA ALA A 255 -16.70 -11.95 15.91
C ALA A 255 -16.75 -10.40 15.81
N GLU A 256 -15.65 -9.73 16.13
CA GLU A 256 -15.53 -8.26 16.15
C GLU A 256 -14.95 -7.69 14.86
N GLY A 257 -14.59 -8.54 13.88
CA GLY A 257 -13.97 -8.12 12.61
C GLY A 257 -12.69 -8.87 12.32
N TRP A 258 -11.87 -8.31 11.43
CA TRP A 258 -10.57 -8.87 11.10
C TRP A 258 -9.50 -8.37 12.07
N LEU A 259 -8.63 -9.28 12.52
CA LEU A 259 -7.48 -8.97 13.36
C LEU A 259 -6.20 -9.50 12.72
N ALA A 260 -5.20 -8.65 12.68
CA ALA A 260 -3.87 -9.02 12.23
C ALA A 260 -3.13 -9.85 13.28
N ASN A 261 -2.36 -10.83 12.83
CA ASN A 261 -1.49 -11.63 13.65
C ASN A 261 -0.11 -11.69 13.00
N THR A 262 0.94 -11.77 13.80
CA THR A 262 2.30 -11.94 13.25
C THR A 262 2.39 -13.25 12.49
N GLY A 263 2.53 -13.16 11.16
CA GLY A 263 2.99 -14.27 10.32
C GLY A 263 4.47 -14.56 10.63
N LYS A 264 4.90 -15.78 10.40
CA LYS A 264 6.32 -16.14 10.60
C LYS A 264 7.19 -15.53 9.50
N LYS A 265 8.25 -14.80 9.91
CA LYS A 265 9.47 -14.39 9.18
C LYS A 265 9.32 -13.29 8.11
N SER A 266 10.01 -12.19 8.37
CA SER A 266 10.50 -11.25 7.36
C SER A 266 11.61 -11.90 6.53
N ARG A 267 11.67 -11.58 5.23
CA ARG A 267 12.78 -11.91 4.34
C ARG A 267 13.43 -10.61 3.87
N ILE A 268 14.75 -10.57 3.91
CA ILE A 268 15.56 -9.53 3.26
C ILE A 268 15.80 -10.01 1.83
N LEU A 269 15.59 -9.14 0.84
CA LEU A 269 15.97 -9.38 -0.56
C LEU A 269 17.47 -9.19 -0.75
#